data_f120f3b985f368c4c7dd359781d6b3e1
#
_entry.id   f120f3b985f368c4c7dd359781d6b3e1
#
_cell.length_a   1.000
_cell.length_b   1.000
_cell.length_c   1.000
_cell.angle_alpha   90.00
_cell.angle_beta   90.00
_cell.angle_gamma   90.00
#
_symmetry.space_group_name_H-M   'P 1'
#
loop_
_entity.id
_entity.type
_entity.pdbx_description
1 polymer ?
#
loop_
_entity_poly.entity_id
_entity_poly.type
_entity_poly.pdbx_seq_one_letter_code
_entity_poly.pdbx_strand_id
1 'polypeptide(L)'
;MYDSWIFWIIAVFAATTVGLGKGGLPVIASLAVPSLSLFMSPIAAAGLLLPVYIVSDIFALFFYRKDFDIRVLKISILGMTIGVLIGWATADIVIEWVVTIIIGLMGVIFAINELLKNSINKTNLKKINQSKGLFWCSISGFTSFISHNGGPPWQIFVIPLGLSKVVYVGSSVLAFSYVNAIK
;
A
#
# COMPACT_ATOMS: atom_id res chain seq x y z
N MET A 1 -4.08 -25.42 12.05
CA MET A 1 -4.37 -24.08 11.54
C MET A 1 -4.47 -24.09 10.01
N TYR A 2 -3.49 -24.64 9.32
CA TYR A 2 -3.50 -24.75 7.84
C TYR A 2 -4.41 -25.87 7.30
N ASP A 3 -4.95 -26.73 8.15
CA ASP A 3 -5.83 -27.83 7.77
C ASP A 3 -7.30 -27.41 7.60
N SER A 4 -7.63 -26.15 7.90
CA SER A 4 -8.98 -25.62 7.74
C SER A 4 -9.22 -25.15 6.30
N TRP A 5 -10.24 -25.68 5.63
CA TRP A 5 -10.67 -25.23 4.31
C TRP A 5 -11.01 -23.72 4.28
N ILE A 6 -11.45 -23.15 5.42
CA ILE A 6 -11.74 -21.73 5.57
C ILE A 6 -10.46 -20.90 5.41
N PHE A 7 -9.33 -21.35 5.96
CA PHE A 7 -8.04 -20.68 5.76
C PHE A 7 -7.69 -20.55 4.28
N TRP A 8 -7.85 -21.61 3.51
CA TRP A 8 -7.53 -21.60 2.08
C TRP A 8 -8.45 -20.67 1.26
N ILE A 9 -9.76 -20.62 1.60
CA ILE A 9 -10.67 -19.67 0.97
C ILE A 9 -10.21 -18.23 1.23
N ILE A 10 -9.85 -17.91 2.47
CA ILE A 10 -9.40 -16.57 2.82
C ILE A 10 -8.03 -16.26 2.20
N ALA A 11 -7.13 -17.24 2.09
CA ALA A 11 -5.85 -17.07 1.41
C ALA A 11 -6.05 -16.76 -0.09
N VAL A 12 -6.95 -17.47 -0.78
CA VAL A 12 -7.29 -17.20 -2.18
C VAL A 12 -7.95 -15.82 -2.31
N PHE A 13 -8.87 -15.46 -1.41
CA PHE A 13 -9.48 -14.14 -1.38
C PHE A 13 -8.42 -13.05 -1.22
N ALA A 14 -7.50 -13.18 -0.25
CA ALA A 14 -6.42 -12.24 -0.02
C ALA A 14 -5.50 -12.11 -1.25
N ALA A 15 -5.11 -13.22 -1.87
CA ALA A 15 -4.30 -13.19 -3.09
C ALA A 15 -5.04 -12.49 -4.25
N THR A 16 -6.35 -12.74 -4.39
CA THR A 16 -7.18 -12.08 -5.40
C THR A 16 -7.25 -10.58 -5.18
N THR A 17 -7.40 -10.13 -3.92
CA THR A 17 -7.44 -8.69 -3.60
C THR A 17 -6.11 -8.01 -3.91
N VAL A 18 -4.97 -8.68 -3.73
CA VAL A 18 -3.65 -8.18 -4.16
C VAL A 18 -3.64 -7.94 -5.67
N GLY A 19 -4.07 -8.92 -6.46
CA GLY A 19 -4.13 -8.80 -7.92
C GLY A 19 -5.04 -7.67 -8.40
N LEU A 20 -6.24 -7.55 -7.83
CA LEU A 20 -7.18 -6.46 -8.13
C LEU A 20 -6.60 -5.08 -7.77
N GLY A 21 -5.83 -5.00 -6.68
CA GLY A 21 -5.15 -3.77 -6.28
C GLY A 21 -4.15 -3.28 -7.33
N LYS A 22 -3.42 -4.19 -7.97
CA LYS A 22 -2.50 -3.88 -9.08
C LYS A 22 -3.23 -3.54 -10.37
N GLY A 23 -4.44 -4.06 -10.55
CA GLY A 23 -5.32 -3.74 -11.68
C GLY A 23 -5.98 -2.35 -11.61
N GLY A 24 -5.72 -1.56 -10.56
CA GLY A 24 -6.24 -0.20 -10.43
C GLY A 24 -7.23 0.02 -9.27
N LEU A 25 -7.41 -0.98 -8.41
CA LEU A 25 -8.26 -0.91 -7.22
C LEU A 25 -7.42 -1.02 -5.92
N PRO A 26 -6.47 -0.10 -5.66
CA PRO A 26 -5.48 -0.24 -4.58
C PRO A 26 -6.12 -0.33 -3.18
N VAL A 27 -7.32 0.21 -3.00
CA VAL A 27 -8.08 0.10 -1.74
C VAL A 27 -8.42 -1.37 -1.44
N ILE A 28 -8.73 -2.17 -2.46
CA ILE A 28 -9.08 -3.58 -2.28
C ILE A 28 -7.87 -4.38 -1.80
N ALA A 29 -6.66 -4.05 -2.27
CA ALA A 29 -5.43 -4.71 -1.82
C ALA A 29 -5.18 -4.52 -0.31
N SER A 30 -5.65 -3.44 0.30
CA SER A 30 -5.48 -3.21 1.74
C SER A 30 -6.27 -4.20 2.62
N LEU A 31 -7.19 -4.97 2.04
CA LEU A 31 -7.94 -6.03 2.74
C LEU A 31 -7.15 -7.34 2.84
N ALA A 32 -6.09 -7.53 2.05
CA ALA A 32 -5.36 -8.80 1.96
C ALA A 32 -4.75 -9.22 3.31
N VAL A 33 -3.93 -8.36 3.92
CA VAL A 33 -3.29 -8.66 5.21
C VAL A 33 -4.30 -8.78 6.34
N PRO A 34 -5.26 -7.83 6.54
CA PRO A 34 -6.28 -7.98 7.57
C PRO A 34 -7.09 -9.28 7.47
N SER A 35 -7.42 -9.73 6.26
CA SER A 35 -8.17 -10.97 6.06
C SER A 35 -7.40 -12.19 6.57
N LEU A 36 -6.11 -12.31 6.28
CA LEU A 36 -5.27 -13.38 6.79
C LEU A 36 -4.93 -13.22 8.27
N SER A 37 -4.93 -11.99 8.78
CA SER A 37 -4.67 -11.73 10.20
C SER A 37 -5.75 -12.28 11.14
N LEU A 38 -6.88 -12.76 10.61
CA LEU A 38 -7.86 -13.52 11.37
C LEU A 38 -7.33 -14.90 11.81
N PHE A 39 -6.26 -15.40 11.17
CA PHE A 39 -5.69 -16.75 11.43
C PHE A 39 -4.24 -16.71 11.90
N MET A 40 -3.52 -15.63 11.70
CA MET A 40 -2.11 -15.51 12.06
C MET A 40 -1.75 -14.07 12.39
N SER A 41 -0.53 -13.83 12.91
CA SER A 41 -0.08 -12.46 13.17
C SER A 41 -0.01 -11.62 11.87
N PRO A 42 -0.25 -10.31 11.92
CA PRO A 42 -0.15 -9.42 10.75
C PRO A 42 1.20 -9.50 10.03
N ILE A 43 2.27 -9.67 10.78
CA ILE A 43 3.63 -9.81 10.23
C ILE A 43 3.76 -11.13 9.44
N ALA A 44 3.25 -12.24 10.01
CA ALA A 44 3.25 -13.53 9.32
C ALA A 44 2.36 -13.50 8.06
N ALA A 45 1.19 -12.85 8.14
CA ALA A 45 0.30 -12.66 6.99
C ALA A 45 0.97 -11.84 5.89
N ALA A 46 1.68 -10.78 6.24
CA ALA A 46 2.46 -9.97 5.31
C ALA A 46 3.57 -10.79 4.63
N GLY A 47 4.32 -11.59 5.40
CA GLY A 47 5.35 -12.47 4.87
C GLY A 47 4.80 -13.52 3.90
N LEU A 48 3.64 -14.12 4.22
CA LEU A 48 2.97 -15.10 3.36
C LEU A 48 2.51 -14.48 2.02
N LEU A 49 2.06 -13.23 2.04
CA LEU A 49 1.59 -12.52 0.84
C LEU A 49 2.72 -11.93 -0.01
N LEU A 50 3.94 -11.79 0.52
CA LEU A 50 5.04 -11.17 -0.21
C LEU A 50 5.32 -11.83 -1.58
N PRO A 51 5.37 -13.16 -1.71
CA PRO A 51 5.52 -13.81 -3.02
C PRO A 51 4.41 -13.45 -4.00
N VAL A 52 3.16 -13.35 -3.51
CA VAL A 52 2.00 -12.98 -4.33
C VAL A 52 2.14 -11.53 -4.83
N TYR A 53 2.60 -10.61 -3.96
CA TYR A 53 2.89 -9.24 -4.34
C TYR A 53 3.98 -9.18 -5.41
N ILE A 54 5.10 -9.92 -5.25
CA ILE A 54 6.21 -9.92 -6.21
C ILE A 54 5.75 -10.43 -7.58
N VAL A 55 5.02 -11.55 -7.62
CA VAL A 55 4.49 -12.09 -8.87
C VAL A 55 3.53 -11.10 -9.54
N SER A 56 2.61 -10.52 -8.78
CA SER A 56 1.67 -9.53 -9.31
C SER A 56 2.37 -8.25 -9.79
N ASP A 57 3.49 -7.87 -9.15
CA ASP A 57 4.31 -6.73 -9.55
C ASP A 57 4.96 -6.93 -10.92
N ILE A 58 5.45 -8.14 -11.23
CA ILE A 58 6.05 -8.45 -12.54
C ILE A 58 5.04 -8.17 -13.66
N PHE A 59 3.81 -8.68 -13.52
CA PHE A 59 2.75 -8.44 -14.50
C PHE A 59 2.36 -6.97 -14.58
N ALA A 60 2.16 -6.32 -13.45
CA ALA A 60 1.75 -4.93 -13.40
C ALA A 60 2.83 -3.99 -13.99
N LEU A 61 4.12 -4.23 -13.72
CA LEU A 61 5.23 -3.49 -14.32
C LEU A 61 5.24 -3.64 -15.85
N PHE A 62 4.97 -4.82 -16.37
CA PHE A 62 4.92 -5.03 -17.82
C PHE A 62 3.88 -4.13 -18.49
N PHE A 63 2.69 -3.96 -17.88
CA PHE A 63 1.61 -3.17 -18.44
C PHE A 63 1.80 -1.66 -18.21
N TYR A 64 2.27 -1.23 -17.04
CA TYR A 64 2.25 0.18 -16.62
C TYR A 64 3.61 0.88 -16.64
N ARG A 65 4.69 0.24 -17.08
CA ARG A 65 6.07 0.77 -17.04
C ARG A 65 6.28 2.11 -17.76
N LYS A 66 5.38 2.52 -18.65
CA LYS A 66 5.47 3.78 -19.41
C LYS A 66 4.56 4.88 -18.89
N ASP A 67 3.61 4.56 -18.04
CA ASP A 67 2.53 5.44 -17.62
C ASP A 67 2.72 5.88 -16.17
N PHE A 68 3.62 6.81 -15.91
CA PHE A 68 3.88 7.31 -14.56
C PHE A 68 4.30 8.78 -14.55
N ASP A 69 4.13 9.45 -13.41
CA ASP A 69 4.70 10.78 -13.17
C ASP A 69 6.07 10.64 -12.46
N ILE A 70 7.12 11.09 -13.13
CA ILE A 70 8.50 10.97 -12.64
C ILE A 70 8.74 11.73 -11.34
N ARG A 71 8.03 12.87 -11.11
CA ARG A 71 8.19 13.67 -9.89
C ARG A 71 7.56 12.95 -8.70
N VAL A 72 6.35 12.43 -8.90
CA VAL A 72 5.67 11.61 -7.89
C VAL A 72 6.48 10.36 -7.57
N LEU A 73 7.00 9.69 -8.59
CA LEU A 73 7.81 8.48 -8.42
C LEU A 73 9.09 8.73 -7.62
N LYS A 74 9.85 9.80 -7.94
CA LYS A 74 11.06 10.15 -7.20
C LYS A 74 10.78 10.44 -5.72
N ILE A 75 9.73 11.20 -5.42
CA ILE A 75 9.33 11.49 -4.04
C ILE A 75 8.89 10.20 -3.32
N SER A 76 8.13 9.36 -4.01
CA SER A 76 7.68 8.08 -3.47
C SER A 76 8.85 7.14 -3.15
N ILE A 77 9.78 6.96 -4.08
CA ILE A 77 10.95 6.11 -3.87
C ILE A 77 11.77 6.60 -2.67
N LEU A 78 12.11 7.90 -2.63
CA LEU A 78 12.91 8.46 -1.54
C LEU A 78 12.20 8.33 -0.18
N GLY A 79 10.93 8.76 -0.10
CA GLY A 79 10.17 8.68 1.13
C GLY A 79 9.95 7.23 1.60
N MET A 80 9.55 6.35 0.68
CA MET A 80 9.31 4.94 1.02
C MET A 80 10.59 4.21 1.45
N THR A 81 11.74 4.53 0.85
CA THR A 81 13.04 4.00 1.30
C THR A 81 13.33 4.39 2.75
N ILE A 82 13.14 5.67 3.09
CA ILE A 82 13.29 6.14 4.48
C ILE A 82 12.35 5.35 5.40
N GLY A 83 11.09 5.20 5.00
CA GLY A 83 10.10 4.45 5.78
C GLY A 83 10.47 2.98 5.99
N VAL A 84 10.94 2.30 4.94
CA VAL A 84 11.41 0.90 5.02
C VAL A 84 12.62 0.77 5.93
N LEU A 85 13.60 1.69 5.84
CA LEU A 85 14.77 1.70 6.71
C LEU A 85 14.39 1.91 8.18
N ILE A 86 13.44 2.81 8.47
CA ILE A 86 12.90 2.99 9.83
C ILE A 86 12.20 1.69 10.27
N GLY A 87 11.39 1.07 9.42
CA GLY A 87 10.73 -0.20 9.70
C GLY A 87 11.73 -1.31 10.01
N TRP A 88 12.80 -1.38 9.27
CA TRP A 88 13.90 -2.33 9.48
C TRP A 88 14.62 -2.10 10.82
N ALA A 89 14.97 -0.84 11.10
CA ALA A 89 15.64 -0.48 12.34
C ALA A 89 14.79 -0.69 13.59
N THR A 90 13.46 -0.73 13.44
CA THR A 90 12.51 -0.88 14.55
C THR A 90 11.85 -2.27 14.59
N ALA A 91 12.18 -3.16 13.67
CA ALA A 91 11.53 -4.47 13.53
C ALA A 91 11.53 -5.30 14.82
N ASP A 92 12.63 -5.29 15.56
CA ASP A 92 12.79 -6.04 16.83
C ASP A 92 12.04 -5.40 18.01
N ILE A 93 11.62 -4.13 17.88
CA ILE A 93 10.95 -3.38 18.94
C ILE A 93 9.45 -3.29 18.69
N VAL A 94 9.02 -3.57 17.45
CA VAL A 94 7.64 -3.43 17.05
C VAL A 94 6.77 -4.51 17.69
N ILE A 95 5.88 -4.07 18.57
CA ILE A 95 4.93 -4.95 19.25
C ILE A 95 3.74 -5.21 18.32
N GLU A 96 3.42 -6.47 18.07
CA GLU A 96 2.40 -6.89 17.09
C GLU A 96 1.03 -6.23 17.30
N TRP A 97 0.57 -6.07 18.54
CA TRP A 97 -0.72 -5.43 18.81
C TRP A 97 -0.74 -3.94 18.43
N VAL A 98 0.39 -3.23 18.57
CA VAL A 98 0.52 -1.83 18.14
C VAL A 98 0.37 -1.73 16.63
N VAL A 99 1.00 -2.64 15.91
CA VAL A 99 0.86 -2.73 14.44
C VAL A 99 -0.59 -2.96 14.05
N THR A 100 -1.25 -3.88 14.70
CA THR A 100 -2.68 -4.21 14.44
C THR A 100 -3.57 -2.98 14.66
N ILE A 101 -3.36 -2.24 15.76
CA ILE A 101 -4.11 -1.00 16.03
C ILE A 101 -3.83 0.06 14.97
N ILE A 102 -2.56 0.28 14.62
CA ILE A 102 -2.18 1.28 13.60
C ILE A 102 -2.85 0.95 12.27
N ILE A 103 -2.81 -0.31 11.84
CA ILE A 103 -3.47 -0.76 10.59
C ILE A 103 -4.98 -0.52 10.67
N GLY A 104 -5.60 -0.93 11.78
CA GLY A 104 -7.04 -0.74 11.99
C GLY A 104 -7.44 0.74 11.96
N LEU A 105 -6.72 1.59 12.70
CA LEU A 105 -6.97 3.04 12.72
C LEU A 105 -6.78 3.67 11.34
N MET A 106 -5.72 3.30 10.62
CA MET A 106 -5.50 3.79 9.26
C MET A 106 -6.63 3.38 8.32
N GLY A 107 -7.11 2.14 8.42
CA GLY A 107 -8.26 1.66 7.66
C GLY A 107 -9.53 2.46 7.95
N VAL A 108 -9.83 2.69 9.22
CA VAL A 108 -11.00 3.48 9.66
C VAL A 108 -10.89 4.94 9.20
N ILE A 109 -9.75 5.60 9.44
CA ILE A 109 -9.52 6.99 9.03
C ILE A 109 -9.64 7.11 7.50
N PHE A 110 -9.07 6.17 6.75
CA PHE A 110 -9.17 6.16 5.31
C PHE A 110 -10.63 5.99 4.85
N ALA A 111 -11.37 5.04 5.43
CA ALA A 111 -12.77 4.80 5.10
C ALA A 111 -13.65 6.02 5.40
N ILE A 112 -13.49 6.62 6.59
CA ILE A 112 -14.21 7.84 6.97
C ILE A 112 -13.87 8.99 6.01
N ASN A 113 -12.60 9.18 5.71
CA ASN A 113 -12.14 10.23 4.79
C ASN A 113 -12.73 10.07 3.39
N GLU A 114 -12.82 8.83 2.90
CA GLU A 114 -13.39 8.52 1.58
C GLU A 114 -14.91 8.69 1.55
N LEU A 115 -15.61 8.31 2.63
CA LEU A 115 -17.06 8.48 2.78
C LEU A 115 -17.45 9.96 2.95
N LEU A 116 -16.64 10.73 3.69
CA LEU A 116 -16.89 12.16 3.92
C LEU A 116 -16.45 13.04 2.73
N LYS A 117 -15.71 12.50 1.79
CA LYS A 117 -15.39 13.18 0.54
C LYS A 117 -16.67 13.34 -0.31
N ASN A 118 -17.49 14.31 0.07
CA ASN A 118 -18.43 14.87 -0.88
C ASN A 118 -17.67 15.28 -2.13
N SER A 119 -18.13 14.77 -3.27
CA SER A 119 -17.70 15.03 -4.65
C SER A 119 -16.67 16.17 -4.75
N ILE A 120 -15.39 15.86 -4.63
CA ILE A 120 -14.36 16.89 -4.66
C ILE A 120 -14.50 17.58 -6.01
N ASN A 121 -14.90 18.84 -5.97
CA ASN A 121 -14.82 19.73 -7.11
C ASN A 121 -13.42 19.58 -7.71
N LYS A 122 -13.34 19.08 -8.93
CA LYS A 122 -12.10 18.85 -9.70
C LYS A 122 -11.26 20.11 -9.92
N THR A 123 -11.69 21.25 -9.39
CA THR A 123 -11.13 22.58 -9.63
C THR A 123 -9.93 22.94 -8.77
N ASN A 124 -9.60 22.20 -7.72
CA ASN A 124 -8.47 22.53 -6.83
C ASN A 124 -7.38 21.44 -6.86
N LEU A 125 -6.75 21.25 -8.03
CA LEU A 125 -5.55 20.44 -8.14
C LEU A 125 -4.42 21.05 -7.29
N LYS A 126 -3.87 20.27 -6.35
CA LYS A 126 -2.76 20.74 -5.52
C LYS A 126 -1.45 20.60 -6.29
N LYS A 127 -0.59 21.62 -6.17
CA LYS A 127 0.80 21.51 -6.64
C LYS A 127 1.55 20.49 -5.78
N ILE A 128 2.50 19.80 -6.40
CA ILE A 128 3.38 18.85 -5.70
C ILE A 128 4.15 19.60 -4.60
N ASN A 129 3.96 19.18 -3.36
CA ASN A 129 4.72 19.65 -2.22
C ASN A 129 5.67 18.53 -1.80
N GLN A 130 6.98 18.71 -2.01
CA GLN A 130 7.99 17.69 -1.78
C GLN A 130 8.06 17.27 -0.31
N SER A 131 8.02 18.19 0.64
CA SER A 131 8.10 17.87 2.07
C SER A 131 6.90 17.04 2.54
N LYS A 132 5.69 17.44 2.12
CA LYS A 132 4.48 16.64 2.42
C LYS A 132 4.52 15.27 1.74
N GLY A 133 5.02 15.23 0.51
CA GLY A 133 5.19 13.98 -0.24
C GLY A 133 6.17 13.05 0.46
N LEU A 134 7.35 13.52 0.84
CA LEU A 134 8.33 12.73 1.59
C LEU A 134 7.76 12.21 2.90
N PHE A 135 7.07 13.04 3.68
CA PHE A 135 6.44 12.63 4.94
C PHE A 135 5.44 11.48 4.73
N TRP A 136 4.46 11.66 3.85
CA TRP A 136 3.43 10.64 3.62
C TRP A 136 3.99 9.38 2.96
N CYS A 137 4.97 9.52 2.06
CA CYS A 137 5.64 8.38 1.46
C CYS A 137 6.54 7.63 2.47
N SER A 138 7.13 8.31 3.47
CA SER A 138 7.86 7.63 4.56
C SER A 138 6.91 6.80 5.43
N ILE A 139 5.75 7.35 5.79
CA ILE A 139 4.71 6.58 6.49
C ILE A 139 4.26 5.40 5.62
N SER A 140 4.08 5.61 4.32
CA SER A 140 3.71 4.56 3.36
C SER A 140 4.75 3.44 3.30
N GLY A 141 6.03 3.76 3.24
CA GLY A 141 7.12 2.78 3.25
C GLY A 141 7.16 1.98 4.54
N PHE A 142 7.03 2.65 5.69
CA PHE A 142 7.00 2.03 7.00
C PHE A 142 5.82 1.06 7.14
N THR A 143 4.60 1.51 6.83
CA THR A 143 3.41 0.66 6.93
C THR A 143 3.40 -0.45 5.87
N SER A 144 3.99 -0.21 4.70
CA SER A 144 4.20 -1.25 3.69
C SER A 144 5.19 -2.31 4.16
N PHE A 145 6.26 -1.94 4.88
CA PHE A 145 7.22 -2.88 5.44
C PHE A 145 6.54 -3.80 6.45
N ILE A 146 5.79 -3.25 7.40
CA ILE A 146 5.20 -4.01 8.49
C ILE A 146 4.03 -4.89 8.03
N SER A 147 3.17 -4.41 7.10
CA SER A 147 1.87 -5.03 6.84
C SER A 147 1.37 -4.95 5.41
N HIS A 148 2.21 -4.59 4.45
CA HIS A 148 1.83 -4.28 3.07
C HIS A 148 0.73 -3.22 2.91
N ASN A 149 0.46 -2.43 3.96
CA ASN A 149 -0.60 -1.42 3.96
C ASN A 149 -0.08 0.00 3.71
N GLY A 150 0.84 0.16 2.76
CA GLY A 150 1.37 1.47 2.37
C GLY A 150 0.43 2.31 1.50
N GLY A 151 -0.61 1.70 0.94
CA GLY A 151 -1.55 2.34 0.01
C GLY A 151 -2.21 3.60 0.56
N PRO A 152 -2.90 3.57 1.70
CA PRO A 152 -3.61 4.71 2.25
C PRO A 152 -2.74 5.97 2.46
N PRO A 153 -1.57 5.93 3.11
CA PRO A 153 -0.72 7.11 3.24
C PRO A 153 -0.24 7.66 1.89
N TRP A 154 0.13 6.79 0.97
CA TRP A 154 0.55 7.19 -0.37
C TRP A 154 -0.59 7.92 -1.11
N GLN A 155 -1.82 7.43 -0.99
CA GLN A 155 -3.00 8.04 -1.61
C GLN A 155 -3.30 9.43 -1.05
N ILE A 156 -3.08 9.69 0.24
CA ILE A 156 -3.24 11.02 0.84
C ILE A 156 -2.33 12.04 0.15
N PHE A 157 -1.14 11.63 -0.28
CA PHE A 157 -0.24 12.48 -1.05
C PHE A 157 -0.69 12.62 -2.52
N VAL A 158 -1.02 11.53 -3.19
CA VAL A 158 -1.12 11.50 -4.65
C VAL A 158 -2.52 11.85 -5.18
N ILE A 159 -3.60 11.45 -4.48
CA ILE A 159 -4.97 11.75 -4.95
C ILE A 159 -5.21 13.25 -5.16
N PRO A 160 -4.76 14.17 -4.27
CA PRO A 160 -4.97 15.61 -4.48
C PRO A 160 -4.24 16.19 -5.69
N LEU A 161 -3.29 15.47 -6.28
CA LEU A 161 -2.54 15.90 -7.47
C LEU A 161 -3.37 15.76 -8.76
N GLY A 162 -4.46 14.99 -8.74
CA GLY A 162 -5.38 14.83 -9.87
C GLY A 162 -4.76 14.19 -11.10
N LEU A 163 -3.85 13.23 -10.91
CA LEU A 163 -3.26 12.47 -12.01
C LEU A 163 -4.36 11.74 -12.81
N SER A 164 -4.11 11.53 -14.11
CA SER A 164 -4.98 10.65 -14.90
C SER A 164 -4.98 9.24 -14.29
N LYS A 165 -6.06 8.48 -14.49
CA LYS A 165 -6.21 7.14 -13.90
C LYS A 165 -5.03 6.23 -14.23
N VAL A 166 -4.58 6.25 -15.49
CA VAL A 166 -3.48 5.40 -15.97
C VAL A 166 -2.16 5.79 -15.33
N VAL A 167 -1.84 7.10 -15.27
CA VAL A 167 -0.62 7.63 -14.62
C VAL A 167 -0.63 7.38 -13.12
N TYR A 168 -1.80 7.50 -12.47
CA TYR A 168 -1.95 7.18 -11.05
C TYR A 168 -1.62 5.70 -10.77
N VAL A 169 -2.22 4.77 -11.55
CA VAL A 169 -1.98 3.33 -11.40
C VAL A 169 -0.53 2.99 -11.70
N GLY A 170 0.04 3.50 -12.79
CA GLY A 170 1.43 3.25 -13.16
C GLY A 170 2.43 3.79 -12.13
N SER A 171 2.21 5.00 -11.61
CA SER A 171 3.03 5.54 -10.52
C SER A 171 2.93 4.70 -9.25
N SER A 172 1.73 4.22 -8.92
CA SER A 172 1.50 3.30 -7.79
C SER A 172 2.23 1.99 -7.99
N VAL A 173 2.06 1.35 -9.14
CA VAL A 173 2.71 0.07 -9.47
C VAL A 173 4.22 0.18 -9.34
N LEU A 174 4.85 1.18 -9.98
CA LEU A 174 6.30 1.37 -9.92
C LEU A 174 6.80 1.62 -8.50
N ALA A 175 6.12 2.48 -7.73
CA ALA A 175 6.51 2.80 -6.37
C ALA A 175 6.41 1.58 -5.45
N PHE A 176 5.30 0.83 -5.50
CA PHE A 176 5.10 -0.33 -4.63
C PHE A 176 5.88 -1.57 -5.06
N SER A 177 6.12 -1.77 -6.36
CA SER A 177 7.04 -2.82 -6.83
C SER A 177 8.46 -2.57 -6.33
N TYR A 178 8.93 -1.32 -6.36
CA TYR A 178 10.20 -0.95 -5.76
C TYR A 178 10.25 -1.27 -4.26
N VAL A 179 9.21 -0.86 -3.50
CA VAL A 179 9.14 -1.15 -2.06
C VAL A 179 9.11 -2.65 -1.78
N ASN A 180 8.38 -3.43 -2.57
CA ASN A 180 8.33 -4.88 -2.41
C ASN A 180 9.68 -5.56 -2.70
N ALA A 181 10.51 -4.95 -3.55
CA ALA A 181 11.84 -5.47 -3.87
C ALA A 181 12.90 -5.14 -2.80
N ILE A 182 12.74 -4.06 -2.02
CA ILE A 182 13.75 -3.63 -1.03
C ILE A 182 13.45 -4.08 0.40
N LYS A 183 12.32 -4.68 0.68
CA LYS A 183 11.94 -5.23 1.98
C LYS A 183 12.04 -6.75 2.00
#